data_d7efc1a153847aa16cd176e8c494f145
#
_entry.id   d7efc1a153847aa16cd176e8c494f145
#
_cell.length_a   1.000
_cell.length_b   1.000
_cell.length_c   1.000
_cell.angle_alpha   90.00
_cell.angle_beta   90.00
_cell.angle_gamma   90.00
#
_symmetry.space_group_name_H-M   'P 1'
#
loop_
_entity.id
_entity.type
_entity.pdbx_description
1 polymer ?
#
loop_
_entity_poly.entity_id
_entity_poly.type
_entity_poly.pdbx_seq_one_letter_code
_entity_poly.pdbx_strand_id
1 'polypeptide(L)'
;MLFKENRGLKVEEEFVRSIVNFLTDKGWVKDDLKIKYENDISYNFSTGWGKLNDLDVLDTIMIPKCFYTDKYSDNENIMSLVPNLKKLYKFDLVKIAEINNISLDRLIVLFCILHEIGHSINSHKQVKAFKDNKTYFKELGLRGEIIRSMRFSVEFDGSITDRETFDKITLNYRKMTLERIADRYAMKFMKLYGKELCAMANKIEYEVIALV
;
A
#
# COMPACT_ATOMS: atom_id res chain seq x y z
N MET A 1 -20.53 31.39 1.69
CA MET A 1 -19.29 30.64 1.58
C MET A 1 -19.66 29.18 1.82
N LEU A 2 -19.79 28.37 0.75
CA LEU A 2 -20.14 26.96 0.87
C LEU A 2 -18.88 26.21 1.32
N PHE A 3 -18.90 25.70 2.54
CA PHE A 3 -17.88 24.78 3.02
C PHE A 3 -17.91 23.53 2.12
N LYS A 4 -16.83 23.30 1.37
CA LYS A 4 -16.66 22.00 0.72
C LYS A 4 -16.41 20.98 1.81
N GLU A 5 -17.38 20.13 2.05
CA GLU A 5 -17.20 18.95 2.88
C GLU A 5 -16.19 18.02 2.16
N ASN A 6 -15.01 17.87 2.73
CA ASN A 6 -14.09 16.85 2.28
C ASN A 6 -14.54 15.50 2.86
N ARG A 7 -14.66 14.50 1.98
CA ARG A 7 -14.98 13.13 2.40
C ARG A 7 -13.72 12.29 2.18
N GLY A 8 -13.13 11.79 3.27
CA GLY A 8 -12.02 10.85 3.23
C GLY A 8 -12.48 9.41 3.43
N LEU A 9 -11.74 8.45 2.87
CA LEU A 9 -11.97 7.03 3.17
C LEU A 9 -11.51 6.72 4.59
N LYS A 10 -12.39 6.12 5.39
CA LYS A 10 -12.04 5.60 6.70
C LYS A 10 -11.66 4.12 6.57
N VAL A 11 -10.38 3.83 6.71
CA VAL A 11 -9.91 2.45 6.70
C VAL A 11 -9.82 1.94 8.12
N GLU A 12 -10.70 1.03 8.48
CA GLU A 12 -10.73 0.43 9.80
C GLU A 12 -9.84 -0.81 9.89
N GLU A 13 -9.34 -1.09 11.10
CA GLU A 13 -8.59 -2.30 11.38
C GLU A 13 -9.37 -3.56 10.99
N GLU A 14 -10.68 -3.57 11.25
CA GLU A 14 -11.56 -4.69 10.90
C GLU A 14 -11.60 -4.99 9.40
N PHE A 15 -11.56 -3.95 8.56
CA PHE A 15 -11.48 -4.13 7.11
C PHE A 15 -10.16 -4.80 6.71
N VAL A 16 -9.03 -4.27 7.20
CA VAL A 16 -7.70 -4.87 6.92
C VAL A 16 -7.65 -6.30 7.45
N ARG A 17 -8.18 -6.55 8.65
CA ARG A 17 -8.27 -7.87 9.25
C ARG A 17 -9.12 -8.84 8.43
N SER A 18 -10.22 -8.38 7.84
CA SER A 18 -11.04 -9.23 6.96
C SER A 18 -10.28 -9.70 5.72
N ILE A 19 -9.43 -8.85 5.13
CA ILE A 19 -8.57 -9.21 4.01
C ILE A 19 -7.49 -10.20 4.45
N VAL A 20 -6.84 -9.94 5.60
CA VAL A 20 -5.82 -10.83 6.15
C VAL A 20 -6.42 -12.21 6.43
N ASN A 21 -7.56 -12.29 7.13
CA ASN A 21 -8.25 -13.55 7.43
C ASN A 21 -8.62 -14.29 6.14
N PHE A 22 -9.19 -13.59 5.15
CA PHE A 22 -9.52 -14.20 3.87
C PHE A 22 -8.28 -14.83 3.19
N LEU A 23 -7.15 -14.14 3.19
CA LEU A 23 -5.90 -14.67 2.60
C LEU A 23 -5.27 -15.76 3.46
N THR A 24 -5.47 -15.74 4.77
CA THR A 24 -5.09 -16.82 5.69
C THR A 24 -5.89 -18.09 5.41
N ASP A 25 -7.20 -17.99 5.27
CA ASP A 25 -8.08 -19.11 4.89
C ASP A 25 -7.72 -19.71 3.53
N LYS A 26 -7.17 -18.89 2.63
CA LYS A 26 -6.62 -19.37 1.34
C LYS A 26 -5.18 -19.92 1.45
N GLY A 27 -4.59 -19.94 2.64
CA GLY A 27 -3.24 -20.47 2.89
C GLY A 27 -2.10 -19.57 2.41
N TRP A 28 -2.35 -18.28 2.16
CA TRP A 28 -1.33 -17.33 1.70
C TRP A 28 -0.60 -16.64 2.83
N VAL A 29 -1.32 -16.30 3.87
CA VAL A 29 -0.84 -15.55 5.04
C VAL A 29 -0.85 -16.46 6.26
N LYS A 30 0.00 -16.20 7.23
CA LYS A 30 -0.03 -16.87 8.52
C LYS A 30 -0.95 -16.12 9.50
N ASP A 31 -1.48 -16.84 10.48
CA ASP A 31 -2.41 -16.30 11.49
C ASP A 31 -1.80 -15.22 12.40
N ASP A 32 -0.46 -15.07 12.39
CA ASP A 32 0.27 -14.16 13.28
C ASP A 32 0.54 -12.76 12.68
N LEU A 33 0.02 -12.47 11.48
CA LEU A 33 0.16 -11.14 10.87
C LEU A 33 -0.64 -10.10 11.67
N LYS A 34 0.08 -9.15 12.25
CA LYS A 34 -0.48 -8.10 13.10
C LYS A 34 -1.01 -6.93 12.28
N ILE A 35 -1.94 -6.19 12.85
CA ILE A 35 -2.49 -4.97 12.27
C ILE A 35 -2.41 -3.88 13.32
N LYS A 36 -1.87 -2.72 12.97
CA LYS A 36 -1.72 -1.57 13.88
C LYS A 36 -1.91 -0.27 13.12
N TYR A 37 -2.32 0.78 13.83
CA TYR A 37 -2.24 2.14 13.32
C TYR A 37 -0.82 2.68 13.48
N GLU A 38 -0.34 3.42 12.48
CA GLU A 38 0.91 4.17 12.64
C GLU A 38 0.77 5.26 13.70
N ASN A 39 1.85 5.47 14.47
CA ASN A 39 1.87 6.54 15.49
C ASN A 39 2.17 7.90 14.87
N ASP A 40 2.96 7.92 13.82
CA ASP A 40 3.39 9.13 13.11
C ASP A 40 2.40 9.53 12.01
N ILE A 41 2.52 10.78 11.56
CA ILE A 41 1.79 11.29 10.41
C ILE A 41 2.32 10.59 9.16
N SER A 42 1.59 9.58 8.71
CA SER A 42 1.88 8.85 7.48
C SER A 42 0.64 8.85 6.60
N TYR A 43 0.86 9.00 5.31
CA TYR A 43 -0.20 9.00 4.30
C TYR A 43 -0.30 7.67 3.54
N ASN A 44 0.59 6.73 3.83
CA ASN A 44 0.67 5.46 3.11
C ASN A 44 0.60 4.27 4.06
N PHE A 45 0.01 3.18 3.59
CA PHE A 45 0.19 1.89 4.25
C PHE A 45 1.67 1.52 4.26
N SER A 46 2.07 0.80 5.28
CA SER A 46 3.43 0.28 5.40
C SER A 46 3.45 -1.05 6.15
N THR A 47 4.61 -1.69 6.19
CA THR A 47 4.83 -2.90 6.99
C THR A 47 5.75 -2.61 8.17
N GLY A 48 5.39 -3.15 9.33
CA GLY A 48 6.18 -3.10 10.55
C GLY A 48 6.96 -4.40 10.81
N TRP A 49 8.01 -4.28 11.62
CA TRP A 49 8.91 -5.35 11.96
C TRP A 49 8.44 -6.22 13.13
N GLY A 50 8.78 -7.49 13.08
CA GLY A 50 8.66 -8.47 14.15
C GLY A 50 9.76 -9.50 14.08
N LYS A 51 9.58 -10.63 14.74
CA LYS A 51 10.58 -11.69 14.83
C LYS A 51 10.03 -13.05 14.37
N LEU A 52 10.86 -13.78 13.62
CA LEU A 52 10.67 -15.17 13.28
C LEU A 52 11.99 -15.92 13.57
N ASN A 53 12.02 -16.75 14.60
CA ASN A 53 13.23 -17.46 15.04
C ASN A 53 14.43 -16.49 15.22
N ASP A 54 14.21 -15.41 15.99
CA ASP A 54 15.16 -14.32 16.26
C ASP A 54 15.59 -13.47 15.06
N LEU A 55 15.13 -13.78 13.86
CA LEU A 55 15.37 -12.97 12.66
C LEU A 55 14.24 -11.95 12.44
N ASP A 56 14.61 -10.76 11.99
CA ASP A 56 13.64 -9.71 11.68
C ASP A 56 12.82 -10.07 10.44
N VAL A 57 11.50 -9.97 10.55
CA VAL A 57 10.54 -10.16 9.47
C VAL A 57 9.52 -9.03 9.46
N LEU A 58 8.87 -8.82 8.32
CA LEU A 58 7.73 -7.92 8.24
C LEU A 58 6.47 -8.70 8.62
N ASP A 59 5.96 -8.46 9.83
CA ASP A 59 4.82 -9.19 10.40
C ASP A 59 3.64 -8.30 10.81
N THR A 60 3.71 -7.02 10.50
CA THR A 60 2.68 -6.05 10.89
C THR A 60 2.26 -5.21 9.70
N ILE A 61 0.96 -5.10 9.44
CA ILE A 61 0.39 -4.11 8.52
C ILE A 61 0.12 -2.84 9.31
N MET A 62 0.70 -1.74 8.87
CA MET A 62 0.53 -0.43 9.48
C MET A 62 -0.51 0.36 8.69
N ILE A 63 -1.58 0.79 9.37
CA ILE A 63 -2.65 1.62 8.81
C ILE A 63 -2.29 3.08 9.06
N PRO A 64 -2.26 3.94 8.03
CA PRO A 64 -1.95 5.36 8.20
C PRO A 64 -3.04 6.09 8.98
N LYS A 65 -2.65 6.94 9.94
CA LYS A 65 -3.59 7.74 10.75
C LYS A 65 -4.13 8.98 10.04
N CYS A 66 -3.33 9.59 9.19
CA CYS A 66 -3.66 10.89 8.56
C CYS A 66 -4.31 10.75 7.18
N PHE A 67 -5.11 9.75 7.04
CA PHE A 67 -5.76 9.39 5.80
C PHE A 67 -6.94 10.29 5.41
N TYR A 68 -7.31 11.19 6.32
CA TYR A 68 -8.66 11.69 6.45
C TYR A 68 -8.91 13.05 5.81
N THR A 69 -7.89 13.72 5.33
CA THR A 69 -8.07 15.09 4.84
C THR A 69 -8.37 15.20 3.36
N ASP A 70 -7.97 14.19 2.56
CA ASP A 70 -8.14 14.24 1.11
C ASP A 70 -8.65 12.89 0.59
N LYS A 71 -9.35 12.93 -0.54
CA LYS A 71 -9.62 11.70 -1.28
C LYS A 71 -8.30 11.00 -1.56
N TYR A 72 -8.29 9.69 -1.43
CA TYR A 72 -7.06 8.92 -1.66
C TYR A 72 -6.52 9.08 -3.07
N SER A 73 -7.41 9.26 -4.03
CA SER A 73 -7.07 9.58 -5.42
C SER A 73 -6.45 10.96 -5.61
N ASP A 74 -6.65 11.89 -4.68
CA ASP A 74 -6.08 13.23 -4.75
C ASP A 74 -4.65 13.28 -4.19
N ASN A 75 -4.18 12.21 -3.52
CA ASN A 75 -2.80 12.09 -3.07
C ASN A 75 -1.89 11.72 -4.24
N GLU A 76 -1.07 12.67 -4.70
CA GLU A 76 -0.21 12.50 -5.87
C GLU A 76 0.81 11.36 -5.75
N ASN A 77 1.29 11.06 -4.54
CA ASN A 77 2.17 9.92 -4.29
C ASN A 77 1.47 8.60 -4.60
N ILE A 78 0.20 8.52 -4.26
CA ILE A 78 -0.63 7.34 -4.49
C ILE A 78 -1.12 7.31 -5.93
N MET A 79 -1.46 8.46 -6.49
CA MET A 79 -1.86 8.56 -7.89
C MET A 79 -0.75 8.17 -8.86
N SER A 80 0.52 8.31 -8.49
CA SER A 80 1.63 7.77 -9.27
C SER A 80 1.62 6.24 -9.37
N LEU A 81 0.96 5.54 -8.44
CA LEU A 81 0.79 4.09 -8.46
C LEU A 81 0.05 3.62 -9.72
N VAL A 82 -1.07 4.24 -10.06
CA VAL A 82 -1.94 3.84 -11.16
C VAL A 82 -1.20 3.82 -12.52
N PRO A 83 -0.57 4.93 -12.97
CA PRO A 83 0.19 4.92 -14.22
C PRO A 83 1.43 4.02 -14.16
N ASN A 84 2.08 3.90 -13.01
CA ASN A 84 3.27 3.06 -12.87
C ASN A 84 2.93 1.56 -12.98
N LEU A 85 1.85 1.09 -12.38
CA LEU A 85 1.37 -0.29 -12.54
C LEU A 85 1.00 -0.60 -13.99
N LYS A 86 0.30 0.32 -14.64
CA LYS A 86 -0.06 0.19 -16.06
C LYS A 86 1.19 0.14 -16.95
N LYS A 87 2.17 1.02 -16.70
CA LYS A 87 3.43 1.09 -17.45
C LYS A 87 4.31 -0.14 -17.26
N LEU A 88 4.50 -0.59 -16.01
CA LEU A 88 5.42 -1.68 -15.67
C LEU A 88 4.85 -3.07 -15.95
N TYR A 89 3.55 -3.26 -15.71
CA TYR A 89 2.95 -4.60 -15.69
C TYR A 89 1.74 -4.76 -16.61
N LYS A 90 1.32 -3.70 -17.31
CA LYS A 90 0.05 -3.66 -18.04
C LYS A 90 -1.17 -3.91 -17.14
N PHE A 91 -1.03 -3.58 -15.86
CA PHE A 91 -2.08 -3.74 -14.86
C PHE A 91 -2.83 -2.42 -14.69
N ASP A 92 -4.07 -2.39 -15.19
CA ASP A 92 -4.89 -1.17 -15.29
C ASP A 92 -5.94 -1.15 -14.17
N LEU A 93 -5.63 -0.42 -13.08
CA LEU A 93 -6.55 -0.29 -11.94
C LEU A 93 -7.86 0.40 -12.32
N VAL A 94 -7.84 1.37 -13.25
CA VAL A 94 -9.06 2.06 -13.69
C VAL A 94 -10.03 1.06 -14.32
N LYS A 95 -9.52 0.26 -15.26
CA LYS A 95 -10.34 -0.78 -15.92
C LYS A 95 -10.84 -1.84 -14.93
N ILE A 96 -10.03 -2.20 -13.94
CA ILE A 96 -10.45 -3.17 -12.90
C ILE A 96 -11.55 -2.56 -12.03
N ALA A 97 -11.46 -1.28 -11.68
CA ALA A 97 -12.49 -0.58 -10.92
C ALA A 97 -13.84 -0.58 -11.67
N GLU A 98 -13.81 -0.25 -12.96
CA GLU A 98 -15.00 -0.27 -13.82
C GLU A 98 -15.66 -1.66 -13.88
N ILE A 99 -14.85 -2.71 -14.17
CA ILE A 99 -15.34 -4.09 -14.30
C ILE A 99 -16.00 -4.60 -13.00
N ASN A 100 -15.45 -4.22 -11.84
CA ASN A 100 -15.93 -4.69 -10.53
C ASN A 100 -16.91 -3.73 -9.85
N ASN A 101 -17.30 -2.64 -10.53
CA ASN A 101 -18.19 -1.61 -9.99
C ASN A 101 -17.75 -1.12 -8.61
N ILE A 102 -16.47 -0.75 -8.49
CA ILE A 102 -15.86 -0.22 -7.28
C ILE A 102 -15.23 1.14 -7.60
N SER A 103 -15.23 2.08 -6.65
CA SER A 103 -14.53 3.35 -6.85
C SER A 103 -13.01 3.12 -6.94
N LEU A 104 -12.33 3.96 -7.72
CA LEU A 104 -10.88 3.88 -7.87
C LEU A 104 -10.16 4.05 -6.52
N ASP A 105 -10.65 4.95 -5.65
CA ASP A 105 -10.10 5.15 -4.31
C ASP A 105 -10.09 3.86 -3.48
N ARG A 106 -11.23 3.17 -3.42
CA ARG A 106 -11.35 1.90 -2.70
C ARG A 106 -10.45 0.82 -3.27
N LEU A 107 -10.34 0.77 -4.60
CA LEU A 107 -9.48 -0.20 -5.26
C LEU A 107 -8.00 0.08 -5.00
N ILE A 108 -7.59 1.37 -4.96
CA ILE A 108 -6.23 1.78 -4.60
C ILE A 108 -5.92 1.37 -3.16
N VAL A 109 -6.81 1.65 -2.21
CA VAL A 109 -6.66 1.23 -0.81
C VAL A 109 -6.48 -0.29 -0.71
N LEU A 110 -7.38 -1.04 -1.36
CA LEU A 110 -7.28 -2.49 -1.41
C LEU A 110 -5.93 -2.95 -1.97
N PHE A 111 -5.50 -2.37 -3.09
CA PHE A 111 -4.22 -2.72 -3.70
C PHE A 111 -3.04 -2.43 -2.77
N CYS A 112 -3.03 -1.28 -2.08
CA CYS A 112 -1.99 -0.95 -1.11
C CYS A 112 -1.93 -1.96 0.04
N ILE A 113 -3.06 -2.34 0.61
CA ILE A 113 -3.11 -3.39 1.66
C ILE A 113 -2.55 -4.72 1.15
N LEU A 114 -2.96 -5.15 -0.03
CA LEU A 114 -2.46 -6.38 -0.65
C LEU A 114 -0.96 -6.32 -0.97
N HIS A 115 -0.46 -5.15 -1.31
CA HIS A 115 0.96 -4.89 -1.54
C HIS A 115 1.77 -5.06 -0.24
N GLU A 116 1.32 -4.46 0.87
CA GLU A 116 1.99 -4.61 2.17
C GLU A 116 1.95 -6.07 2.67
N ILE A 117 0.84 -6.77 2.47
CA ILE A 117 0.77 -8.22 2.70
C ILE A 117 1.80 -8.96 1.84
N GLY A 118 2.01 -8.54 0.60
CA GLY A 118 3.04 -9.08 -0.30
C GLY A 118 4.44 -8.94 0.27
N HIS A 119 4.79 -7.81 0.88
CA HIS A 119 6.06 -7.60 1.60
C HIS A 119 6.21 -8.59 2.76
N SER A 120 5.17 -8.75 3.58
CA SER A 120 5.19 -9.69 4.69
C SER A 120 5.44 -11.14 4.21
N ILE A 121 4.68 -11.60 3.22
CA ILE A 121 4.84 -12.95 2.65
C ILE A 121 6.26 -13.16 2.11
N ASN A 122 6.80 -12.17 1.39
CA ASN A 122 8.15 -12.24 0.84
C ASN A 122 9.22 -12.30 1.93
N SER A 123 9.11 -11.44 2.94
CA SER A 123 10.03 -11.40 4.09
C SER A 123 10.09 -12.76 4.79
N HIS A 124 8.93 -13.34 5.13
CA HIS A 124 8.86 -14.66 5.75
C HIS A 124 9.44 -15.78 4.88
N LYS A 125 9.21 -15.75 3.58
CA LYS A 125 9.78 -16.72 2.64
C LYS A 125 11.30 -16.63 2.56
N GLN A 126 11.84 -15.41 2.55
CA GLN A 126 13.29 -15.19 2.49
C GLN A 126 13.97 -15.69 3.76
N VAL A 127 13.46 -15.32 4.93
CA VAL A 127 14.00 -15.79 6.20
C VAL A 127 13.98 -17.33 6.30
N LYS A 128 12.89 -17.96 5.85
CA LYS A 128 12.82 -19.44 5.85
C LYS A 128 13.81 -20.10 4.89
N ALA A 129 14.01 -19.50 3.69
CA ALA A 129 14.86 -20.08 2.66
C ALA A 129 16.34 -19.89 2.96
N PHE A 130 16.74 -18.71 3.42
CA PHE A 130 18.15 -18.33 3.55
C PHE A 130 18.62 -18.29 5.00
N LYS A 131 17.72 -18.39 5.99
CA LYS A 131 17.99 -18.23 7.42
C LYS A 131 18.73 -16.92 7.76
N ASP A 132 18.60 -15.94 6.91
CA ASP A 132 19.11 -14.59 7.09
C ASP A 132 18.21 -13.56 6.37
N ASN A 133 18.45 -12.30 6.64
CA ASN A 133 17.72 -11.18 6.04
C ASN A 133 18.65 -10.10 5.45
N LYS A 134 19.94 -10.40 5.26
CA LYS A 134 20.96 -9.44 4.79
C LYS A 134 20.60 -8.81 3.45
N THR A 135 20.13 -9.61 2.49
CA THR A 135 19.71 -9.12 1.18
C THR A 135 18.54 -8.16 1.30
N TYR A 136 17.60 -8.45 2.19
CA TYR A 136 16.45 -7.59 2.47
C TYR A 136 16.89 -6.25 3.04
N PHE A 137 17.80 -6.24 4.02
CA PHE A 137 18.33 -5.00 4.62
C PHE A 137 19.12 -4.14 3.62
N LYS A 138 19.87 -4.76 2.71
CA LYS A 138 20.57 -4.03 1.65
C LYS A 138 19.59 -3.28 0.75
N GLU A 139 18.52 -3.92 0.33
CA GLU A 139 17.48 -3.27 -0.49
C GLU A 139 16.71 -2.20 0.29
N LEU A 140 16.47 -2.38 1.60
CA LEU A 140 15.87 -1.35 2.44
C LEU A 140 16.74 -0.10 2.55
N GLY A 141 18.07 -0.24 2.60
CA GLY A 141 18.98 0.90 2.55
C GLY A 141 18.82 1.70 1.25
N LEU A 142 18.79 1.03 0.11
CA LEU A 142 18.54 1.66 -1.20
C LEU A 142 17.16 2.32 -1.25
N ARG A 143 16.13 1.68 -0.69
CA ARG A 143 14.78 2.27 -0.56
C ARG A 143 14.82 3.57 0.22
N GLY A 144 15.53 3.61 1.34
CA GLY A 144 15.67 4.81 2.16
C GLY A 144 16.33 5.98 1.40
N GLU A 145 17.30 5.70 0.52
CA GLU A 145 17.92 6.71 -0.33
C GLU A 145 16.95 7.26 -1.39
N ILE A 146 16.18 6.39 -2.02
CA ILE A 146 15.17 6.80 -3.01
C ILE A 146 14.08 7.64 -2.35
N ILE A 147 13.57 7.23 -1.18
CA ILE A 147 12.56 8.00 -0.44
C ILE A 147 13.11 9.38 -0.05
N ARG A 148 14.37 9.47 0.38
CA ARG A 148 15.00 10.77 0.65
C ARG A 148 15.05 11.64 -0.61
N SER A 149 15.40 11.08 -1.75
CA SER A 149 15.40 11.81 -3.03
C SER A 149 14.01 12.31 -3.43
N MET A 150 12.96 11.54 -3.13
CA MET A 150 11.58 11.99 -3.37
C MET A 150 11.22 13.24 -2.56
N ARG A 151 11.69 13.32 -1.30
CA ARG A 151 11.40 14.47 -0.42
C ARG A 151 11.93 15.79 -0.95
N PHE A 152 12.99 15.78 -1.75
CA PHE A 152 13.53 16.99 -2.38
C PHE A 152 12.71 17.46 -3.59
N SER A 153 11.82 16.65 -4.09
CA SER A 153 10.92 17.00 -5.20
C SER A 153 9.52 17.40 -4.76
N VAL A 154 9.31 17.50 -3.44
CA VAL A 154 8.01 17.80 -2.83
C VAL A 154 8.19 18.91 -1.81
N GLU A 155 7.41 19.97 -1.92
CA GLU A 155 7.36 21.07 -0.93
C GLU A 155 6.73 20.61 0.39
N PHE A 156 6.86 21.45 1.43
CA PHE A 156 6.33 21.15 2.77
C PHE A 156 4.79 21.01 2.78
N ASP A 157 4.10 21.68 1.87
CA ASP A 157 2.65 21.58 1.67
C ASP A 157 2.21 20.38 0.84
N GLY A 158 3.17 19.55 0.38
CA GLY A 158 2.92 18.37 -0.44
C GLY A 158 2.86 18.65 -1.95
N SER A 159 3.03 19.89 -2.38
CA SER A 159 3.08 20.22 -3.81
C SER A 159 4.36 19.69 -4.48
N ILE A 160 4.24 19.21 -5.71
CA ILE A 160 5.38 18.67 -6.47
C ILE A 160 5.99 19.81 -7.27
N THR A 161 7.24 20.18 -6.91
CA THR A 161 7.99 21.25 -7.57
C THR A 161 8.59 20.84 -8.91
N ASP A 162 8.92 19.56 -9.07
CA ASP A 162 9.47 18.98 -10.30
C ASP A 162 8.77 17.66 -10.61
N ARG A 163 7.70 17.73 -11.39
CA ARG A 163 6.87 16.58 -11.77
C ARG A 163 7.66 15.51 -12.53
N GLU A 164 8.54 15.91 -13.43
CA GLU A 164 9.31 14.95 -14.24
C GLU A 164 10.27 14.14 -13.37
N THR A 165 10.97 14.80 -12.47
CA THR A 165 11.87 14.14 -11.50
C THR A 165 11.08 13.24 -10.56
N PHE A 166 9.96 13.72 -10.02
CA PHE A 166 9.09 12.92 -9.16
C PHE A 166 8.60 11.65 -9.85
N ASP A 167 8.11 11.73 -11.07
CA ASP A 167 7.62 10.59 -11.83
C ASP A 167 8.75 9.59 -12.16
N LYS A 168 9.96 10.06 -12.42
CA LYS A 168 11.15 9.19 -12.60
C LYS A 168 11.51 8.45 -11.30
N ILE A 169 11.52 9.16 -10.18
CA ILE A 169 11.86 8.59 -8.87
C ILE A 169 10.82 7.54 -8.46
N THR A 170 9.52 7.86 -8.54
CA THR A 170 8.44 6.94 -8.19
C THR A 170 8.44 5.70 -9.08
N LEU A 171 8.74 5.84 -10.37
CA LEU A 171 8.89 4.72 -11.27
C LEU A 171 10.09 3.85 -10.91
N ASN A 172 11.23 4.45 -10.54
CA ASN A 172 12.43 3.71 -10.13
C ASN A 172 12.21 2.99 -8.79
N TYR A 173 11.52 3.64 -7.85
CA TYR A 173 11.08 3.01 -6.61
C TYR A 173 10.30 1.71 -6.89
N ARG A 174 9.28 1.77 -7.77
CA ARG A 174 8.49 0.60 -8.15
C ARG A 174 9.27 -0.49 -8.90
N LYS A 175 10.44 -0.15 -9.47
CA LYS A 175 11.34 -1.14 -10.11
C LYS A 175 12.21 -1.91 -9.11
N MET A 176 12.32 -1.48 -7.85
CA MET A 176 13.08 -2.21 -6.83
C MET A 176 12.55 -3.63 -6.67
N THR A 177 13.44 -4.56 -6.39
CA THR A 177 13.06 -6.00 -6.32
C THR A 177 11.97 -6.25 -5.29
N LEU A 178 12.08 -5.65 -4.09
CA LEU A 178 11.09 -5.82 -3.04
C LEU A 178 9.71 -5.28 -3.44
N GLU A 179 9.68 -4.08 -4.01
CA GLU A 179 8.43 -3.44 -4.48
C GLU A 179 7.78 -4.27 -5.61
N ARG A 180 8.60 -4.73 -6.58
CA ARG A 180 8.11 -5.59 -7.67
C ARG A 180 7.54 -6.92 -7.18
N ILE A 181 8.11 -7.51 -6.14
CA ILE A 181 7.60 -8.75 -5.56
C ILE A 181 6.27 -8.47 -4.85
N ALA A 182 6.18 -7.41 -4.07
CA ALA A 182 4.95 -7.01 -3.39
C ALA A 182 3.83 -6.67 -4.39
N ASP A 183 4.14 -5.88 -5.43
CA ASP A 183 3.20 -5.60 -6.53
C ASP A 183 2.70 -6.88 -7.21
N ARG A 184 3.58 -7.85 -7.46
CA ARG A 184 3.20 -9.13 -8.06
C ARG A 184 2.26 -9.95 -7.17
N TYR A 185 2.46 -9.91 -5.84
CA TYR A 185 1.52 -10.54 -4.91
C TYR A 185 0.15 -9.86 -4.96
N ALA A 186 0.11 -8.52 -4.88
CA ALA A 186 -1.13 -7.78 -4.96
C ALA A 186 -1.89 -8.08 -6.27
N MET A 187 -1.21 -8.00 -7.41
CA MET A 187 -1.79 -8.33 -8.71
C MET A 187 -2.27 -9.79 -8.79
N LYS A 188 -1.53 -10.73 -8.20
CA LYS A 188 -1.91 -12.14 -8.15
C LYS A 188 -3.18 -12.35 -7.35
N PHE A 189 -3.30 -11.71 -6.18
CA PHE A 189 -4.51 -11.78 -5.37
C PHE A 189 -5.71 -11.16 -6.08
N MET A 190 -5.53 -10.00 -6.71
CA MET A 190 -6.56 -9.38 -7.54
C MET A 190 -7.00 -10.26 -8.71
N LYS A 191 -6.08 -10.99 -9.33
CA LYS A 191 -6.40 -11.93 -10.41
C LYS A 191 -7.17 -13.16 -9.92
N LEU A 192 -6.81 -13.69 -8.76
CA LEU A 192 -7.40 -14.92 -8.21
C LEU A 192 -8.74 -14.68 -7.50
N TYR A 193 -8.84 -13.55 -6.78
CA TYR A 193 -9.89 -13.28 -5.81
C TYR A 193 -10.49 -11.87 -5.97
N GLY A 194 -10.35 -11.26 -7.15
CA GLY A 194 -10.72 -9.85 -7.34
C GLY A 194 -12.17 -9.53 -7.01
N LYS A 195 -13.10 -10.43 -7.34
CA LYS A 195 -14.53 -10.23 -7.03
C LYS A 195 -14.80 -10.17 -5.53
N GLU A 196 -14.27 -11.13 -4.77
CA GLU A 196 -14.45 -11.22 -3.34
C GLU A 196 -13.75 -10.03 -2.63
N LEU A 197 -12.53 -9.72 -3.04
CA LEU A 197 -11.75 -8.61 -2.48
C LEU A 197 -12.40 -7.25 -2.78
N CYS A 198 -12.90 -7.02 -4.00
CA CYS A 198 -13.63 -5.80 -4.34
C CYS A 198 -14.95 -5.68 -3.57
N ALA A 199 -15.67 -6.80 -3.35
CA ALA A 199 -16.87 -6.82 -2.54
C ALA A 199 -16.58 -6.44 -1.07
N MET A 200 -15.43 -6.84 -0.52
CA MET A 200 -14.98 -6.39 0.80
C MET A 200 -14.67 -4.89 0.79
N ALA A 201 -13.93 -4.41 -0.20
CA ALA A 201 -13.52 -3.01 -0.30
C ALA A 201 -14.73 -2.06 -0.50
N ASN A 202 -15.81 -2.53 -1.09
CA ASN A 202 -17.06 -1.76 -1.21
C ASN A 202 -17.73 -1.44 0.14
N LYS A 203 -17.32 -2.11 1.22
CA LYS A 203 -17.82 -1.84 2.59
C LYS A 203 -17.05 -0.72 3.30
N ILE A 204 -15.95 -0.21 2.75
CA ILE A 204 -15.21 0.92 3.33
C ILE A 204 -16.12 2.15 3.33
N GLU A 205 -16.24 2.79 4.48
CA GLU A 205 -17.07 3.98 4.66
C GLU A 205 -16.29 5.26 4.36
N TYR A 206 -17.05 6.33 4.02
CA TYR A 206 -16.51 7.68 3.90
C TYR A 206 -16.86 8.46 5.16
N GLU A 207 -15.88 9.03 5.83
CA GLU A 207 -16.11 10.02 6.87
C GLU A 207 -16.21 11.43 6.26
N VAL A 208 -17.16 12.20 6.78
CA VAL A 208 -17.24 13.64 6.49
C VAL A 208 -16.30 14.36 7.45
N ILE A 209 -15.27 14.99 6.91
CA ILE A 209 -14.33 15.79 7.71
C ILE A 209 -14.79 17.24 7.62
N ALA A 210 -15.21 17.80 8.75
CA ALA A 210 -15.42 19.23 8.87
C ALA A 210 -14.04 19.92 8.84
N LEU A 211 -13.82 20.77 7.84
CA LEU A 211 -12.66 21.67 7.84
C LEU A 211 -12.85 22.66 9.00
N VAL A 212 -11.99 22.57 10.01
CA VAL A 212 -11.88 23.55 11.10
C VAL A 212 -11.10 24.76 10.61
#